data_99fecc0944e5a8a7b402cb959c57d190
#
_entry.id   99fecc0944e5a8a7b402cb959c57d190
#
_cell.length_a   1.000
_cell.length_b   1.000
_cell.length_c   1.000
_cell.angle_alpha   90.00
_cell.angle_beta   90.00
_cell.angle_gamma   90.00
#
_symmetry.space_group_name_H-M   'P 1'
#
loop_
_entity.id
_entity.type
_entity.pdbx_description
1 polymer ?
#
loop_
_entity_poly.entity_id
_entity_poly.type
_entity_poly.pdbx_seq_one_letter_code
_entity_poly.pdbx_strand_id
1 'polypeptide(L)'
;MQVQDNKDGTFEIKYFAKKTGTCRASVKVNGEHIRGSPFEVEVKPRQFRPVLSFGKGILKEPWGVAVNEQDEIAVSDVGNHKIHFFKSDGTHIKSFGREGSRQGEFKRPAGVAFLVDKIIVAEQNNNRVQEVSKQGQYLSHFGEKGNLDRQLDDPCGLSIDSDGNIVVADFNNKLIKIFSAGGQFLSKIGRKGSLTNPFHCIQHDNYLIVSDNADRSVKLFERKGNFLYKFGKKGNAEGEDKAGHLMVCNEQNHRIQLFDLSGKFVAKFGTKGSGMGEFDVPGSAAVLSDGKIVVTDLRNNRIQIFE
;
A
#
# COMPACT_ATOMS: atom_id res chain seq x y z
N MET A 1 -11.72 -17.84 9.27
CA MET A 1 -11.47 -19.27 9.47
C MET A 1 -11.80 -19.96 8.16
N GLN A 2 -10.87 -20.73 7.62
CA GLN A 2 -11.07 -21.55 6.41
C GLN A 2 -10.93 -23.01 6.83
N VAL A 3 -11.83 -23.87 6.36
CA VAL A 3 -11.82 -25.30 6.60
C VAL A 3 -11.68 -25.98 5.25
N GLN A 4 -10.69 -26.84 5.09
CA GLN A 4 -10.45 -27.65 3.90
C GLN A 4 -10.58 -29.13 4.24
N ASP A 5 -11.41 -29.85 3.51
CA ASP A 5 -11.49 -31.30 3.54
C ASP A 5 -10.42 -31.90 2.62
N ASN A 6 -9.49 -32.68 3.16
CA ASN A 6 -8.43 -33.33 2.40
C ASN A 6 -8.89 -34.61 1.70
N LYS A 7 -10.17 -35.03 1.85
CA LYS A 7 -10.79 -36.24 1.27
C LYS A 7 -10.11 -37.54 1.65
N ASP A 8 -9.28 -37.55 2.69
CA ASP A 8 -8.62 -38.72 3.30
C ASP A 8 -9.12 -38.97 4.73
N GLY A 9 -10.19 -38.28 5.15
CA GLY A 9 -10.72 -38.31 6.51
C GLY A 9 -10.11 -37.28 7.45
N THR A 10 -9.22 -36.41 6.94
CA THR A 10 -8.65 -35.29 7.69
C THR A 10 -9.15 -33.93 7.18
N PHE A 11 -9.13 -32.94 8.07
CA PHE A 11 -9.51 -31.58 7.77
C PHE A 11 -8.37 -30.63 8.16
N GLU A 12 -8.04 -29.69 7.28
CA GLU A 12 -7.15 -28.56 7.59
C GLU A 12 -7.98 -27.35 7.99
N ILE A 13 -7.69 -26.77 9.17
CA ILE A 13 -8.34 -25.55 9.63
C ILE A 13 -7.32 -24.44 9.69
N LYS A 14 -7.47 -23.43 8.81
CA LYS A 14 -6.65 -22.21 8.81
C LYS A 14 -7.35 -21.10 9.60
N TYR A 15 -6.68 -20.62 10.64
CA TYR A 15 -7.16 -19.56 11.50
C TYR A 15 -6.07 -18.50 11.71
N PHE A 16 -6.43 -17.24 11.47
CA PHE A 16 -5.56 -16.12 11.81
C PHE A 16 -5.91 -15.59 13.19
N ALA A 17 -5.01 -15.77 14.14
CA ALA A 17 -5.18 -15.25 15.48
C ALA A 17 -5.10 -13.70 15.49
N LYS A 18 -6.10 -13.07 16.10
CA LYS A 18 -6.18 -11.60 16.21
C LYS A 18 -5.43 -11.02 17.42
N LYS A 19 -4.96 -11.86 18.32
CA LYS A 19 -4.23 -11.47 19.55
C LYS A 19 -3.10 -12.44 19.82
N THR A 20 -2.00 -11.93 20.34
CA THR A 20 -0.87 -12.74 20.84
C THR A 20 -1.17 -13.24 22.26
N GLY A 21 -0.50 -14.31 22.66
CA GLY A 21 -0.65 -14.95 23.96
C GLY A 21 -1.27 -16.33 23.86
N THR A 22 -1.58 -16.93 24.99
CA THR A 22 -2.20 -18.26 25.03
C THR A 22 -3.68 -18.16 24.66
N CYS A 23 -4.06 -18.82 23.57
CA CYS A 23 -5.44 -18.95 23.11
C CYS A 23 -5.95 -20.37 23.34
N ARG A 24 -7.18 -20.51 23.82
CA ARG A 24 -7.85 -21.82 23.96
C ARG A 24 -8.65 -22.10 22.68
N ALA A 25 -8.19 -23.05 21.87
CA ALA A 25 -8.87 -23.46 20.66
C ALA A 25 -9.81 -24.64 20.95
N SER A 26 -11.04 -24.54 20.45
CA SER A 26 -12.07 -25.55 20.63
C SER A 26 -12.57 -26.02 19.27
N VAL A 27 -12.41 -27.31 18.99
CA VAL A 27 -12.93 -27.93 17.77
C VAL A 27 -14.04 -28.90 18.17
N LYS A 28 -15.19 -28.76 17.50
CA LYS A 28 -16.39 -29.58 17.74
C LYS A 28 -16.90 -30.13 16.42
N VAL A 29 -17.38 -31.38 16.46
CA VAL A 29 -18.14 -32.02 15.37
C VAL A 29 -19.51 -32.36 15.92
N ASN A 30 -20.58 -31.97 15.24
CA ASN A 30 -21.96 -32.15 15.69
C ASN A 30 -22.23 -31.68 17.13
N GLY A 31 -21.55 -30.61 17.57
CA GLY A 31 -21.70 -30.03 18.91
C GLY A 31 -20.81 -30.66 19.99
N GLU A 32 -20.19 -31.79 19.74
CA GLU A 32 -19.28 -32.45 20.67
C GLU A 32 -17.80 -32.15 20.37
N HIS A 33 -17.00 -32.06 21.45
CA HIS A 33 -15.57 -31.85 21.31
C HIS A 33 -14.88 -33.07 20.68
N ILE A 34 -14.03 -32.86 19.70
CA ILE A 34 -13.14 -33.92 19.23
C ILE A 34 -12.09 -34.27 20.31
N ARG A 35 -11.46 -35.43 20.20
CA ARG A 35 -10.41 -35.86 21.11
C ARG A 35 -9.28 -34.83 21.16
N GLY A 36 -8.91 -34.39 22.38
CA GLY A 36 -7.88 -33.39 22.63
C GLY A 36 -8.37 -31.93 22.58
N SER A 37 -9.64 -31.70 22.23
CA SER A 37 -10.27 -30.37 22.28
C SER A 37 -10.99 -30.19 23.62
N PRO A 38 -10.91 -28.98 24.23
CA PRO A 38 -10.11 -27.81 23.81
C PRO A 38 -8.61 -27.98 24.11
N PHE A 39 -7.76 -27.32 23.31
CA PHE A 39 -6.31 -27.28 23.48
C PHE A 39 -5.79 -25.87 23.53
N GLU A 40 -4.65 -25.66 24.16
CA GLU A 40 -4.00 -24.36 24.24
C GLU A 40 -3.04 -24.17 23.07
N VAL A 41 -3.09 -22.99 22.46
CA VAL A 41 -2.21 -22.57 21.38
C VAL A 41 -1.51 -21.28 21.80
N GLU A 42 -0.19 -21.30 21.83
CA GLU A 42 0.59 -20.08 22.04
C GLU A 42 0.70 -19.31 20.73
N VAL A 43 0.04 -18.16 20.66
CA VAL A 43 0.13 -17.25 19.54
C VAL A 43 1.26 -16.26 19.80
N LYS A 44 2.37 -16.44 19.09
CA LYS A 44 3.53 -15.56 19.17
C LYS A 44 3.34 -14.30 18.32
N PRO A 45 4.00 -13.18 18.69
CA PRO A 45 4.04 -12.01 17.82
C PRO A 45 4.61 -12.39 16.45
N ARG A 46 3.98 -11.86 15.38
CA ARG A 46 4.50 -12.06 14.02
C ARG A 46 5.90 -11.50 13.91
N GLN A 47 6.82 -12.31 13.43
CA GLN A 47 8.17 -11.90 13.07
C GLN A 47 8.22 -11.71 11.56
N PHE A 48 8.57 -10.51 11.12
CA PHE A 48 8.71 -10.21 9.70
C PHE A 48 10.10 -10.57 9.24
N ARG A 49 10.21 -11.64 8.45
CA ARG A 49 11.48 -12.11 7.90
C ARG A 49 11.59 -11.76 6.43
N PRO A 50 12.67 -11.13 5.97
CA PRO A 50 12.90 -10.91 4.55
C PRO A 50 13.16 -12.25 3.86
N VAL A 51 12.38 -12.55 2.83
CA VAL A 51 12.47 -13.83 2.10
C VAL A 51 12.98 -13.66 0.69
N LEU A 52 12.86 -12.45 0.12
CA LEU A 52 13.28 -12.17 -1.25
C LEU A 52 13.71 -10.71 -1.40
N SER A 53 14.73 -10.48 -2.24
CA SER A 53 15.14 -9.13 -2.68
C SER A 53 15.47 -9.16 -4.18
N PHE A 54 14.91 -8.22 -4.95
CA PHE A 54 15.06 -8.17 -6.40
C PHE A 54 14.97 -6.75 -6.96
N GLY A 55 15.15 -6.60 -8.27
CA GLY A 55 15.07 -5.32 -8.97
C GLY A 55 16.38 -4.55 -9.05
N LYS A 56 17.42 -4.94 -8.30
CA LYS A 56 18.73 -4.28 -8.37
C LYS A 56 19.33 -4.40 -9.78
N GLY A 57 19.79 -3.29 -10.35
CA GLY A 57 20.25 -3.21 -11.74
C GLY A 57 19.14 -2.97 -12.78
N ILE A 58 17.87 -3.06 -12.39
CA ILE A 58 16.69 -2.75 -13.22
C ILE A 58 16.06 -1.44 -12.76
N LEU A 59 15.84 -1.30 -11.45
CA LEU A 59 15.16 -0.18 -10.81
C LEU A 59 16.11 0.96 -10.45
N LYS A 60 15.58 2.18 -10.48
CA LYS A 60 16.25 3.39 -10.00
C LYS A 60 15.22 4.26 -9.26
N GLU A 61 15.36 4.35 -7.95
CA GLU A 61 14.41 5.04 -7.08
C GLU A 61 12.95 4.48 -7.19
N PRO A 62 12.72 3.16 -6.95
CA PRO A 62 11.38 2.60 -6.96
C PRO A 62 10.56 3.21 -5.80
N TRP A 63 9.38 3.74 -6.12
CA TRP A 63 8.56 4.44 -5.15
C TRP A 63 7.26 3.70 -4.83
N GLY A 64 6.23 3.85 -5.67
CA GLY A 64 4.94 3.22 -5.47
C GLY A 64 4.97 1.73 -5.83
N VAL A 65 4.21 0.94 -5.10
CA VAL A 65 3.99 -0.48 -5.41
C VAL A 65 2.51 -0.81 -5.28
N ALA A 66 2.01 -1.59 -6.23
CA ALA A 66 0.68 -2.18 -6.20
C ALA A 66 0.76 -3.67 -6.54
N VAL A 67 -0.17 -4.44 -5.98
CA VAL A 67 -0.31 -5.88 -6.25
C VAL A 67 -1.74 -6.14 -6.73
N ASN A 68 -1.90 -6.94 -7.79
CA ASN A 68 -3.21 -7.36 -8.26
C ASN A 68 -3.62 -8.74 -7.70
N GLU A 69 -4.81 -9.20 -8.07
CA GLU A 69 -5.37 -10.49 -7.64
C GLU A 69 -4.56 -11.72 -8.09
N GLN A 70 -3.73 -11.57 -9.13
CA GLN A 70 -2.83 -12.61 -9.64
C GLN A 70 -1.42 -12.52 -9.04
N ASP A 71 -1.23 -11.71 -8.00
CA ASP A 71 0.06 -11.41 -7.36
C ASP A 71 1.12 -10.83 -8.33
N GLU A 72 0.68 -10.18 -9.44
CA GLU A 72 1.58 -9.35 -10.23
C GLU A 72 1.87 -8.05 -9.48
N ILE A 73 3.13 -7.69 -9.43
CA ILE A 73 3.63 -6.51 -8.73
C ILE A 73 3.93 -5.41 -9.74
N ALA A 74 3.19 -4.31 -9.70
CA ALA A 74 3.49 -3.09 -10.47
C ALA A 74 4.27 -2.11 -9.58
N VAL A 75 5.36 -1.54 -10.14
CA VAL A 75 6.26 -0.63 -9.43
C VAL A 75 6.47 0.62 -10.27
N SER A 76 6.26 1.78 -9.66
CA SER A 76 6.66 3.05 -10.26
C SER A 76 8.14 3.31 -9.98
N ASP A 77 8.90 3.54 -11.04
CA ASP A 77 10.34 3.82 -11.02
C ASP A 77 10.55 5.30 -11.34
N VAL A 78 10.70 6.08 -10.29
CA VAL A 78 10.78 7.55 -10.37
C VAL A 78 12.04 7.99 -11.10
N GLY A 79 13.16 7.28 -10.87
CA GLY A 79 14.45 7.63 -11.46
C GLY A 79 14.60 7.24 -12.92
N ASN A 80 13.89 6.21 -13.39
CA ASN A 80 13.88 5.80 -14.79
C ASN A 80 12.63 6.25 -15.57
N HIS A 81 11.67 6.89 -14.90
CA HIS A 81 10.41 7.35 -15.51
C HIS A 81 9.62 6.22 -16.17
N LYS A 82 9.54 5.06 -15.47
CA LYS A 82 8.92 3.83 -15.97
C LYS A 82 7.98 3.21 -14.96
N ILE A 83 7.14 2.33 -15.46
CA ILE A 83 6.42 1.35 -14.65
C ILE A 83 6.98 -0.03 -14.98
N HIS A 84 7.35 -0.79 -13.95
CA HIS A 84 7.85 -2.16 -14.04
C HIS A 84 6.85 -3.16 -13.50
N PHE A 85 6.84 -4.36 -14.08
CA PHE A 85 6.06 -5.48 -13.62
C PHE A 85 6.96 -6.64 -13.23
N PHE A 86 6.65 -7.22 -12.08
CA PHE A 86 7.32 -8.42 -11.57
C PHE A 86 6.30 -9.46 -11.14
N LYS A 87 6.69 -10.73 -11.14
CA LYS A 87 6.00 -11.79 -10.43
C LYS A 87 6.34 -11.74 -8.94
N SER A 88 5.55 -12.43 -8.12
CA SER A 88 5.82 -12.56 -6.68
C SER A 88 7.13 -13.31 -6.34
N ASP A 89 7.70 -14.03 -7.30
CA ASP A 89 9.02 -14.66 -7.19
C ASP A 89 10.19 -13.72 -7.56
N GLY A 90 9.90 -12.45 -7.90
CA GLY A 90 10.88 -11.45 -8.29
C GLY A 90 11.25 -11.45 -9.77
N THR A 91 10.69 -12.34 -10.58
CA THR A 91 10.93 -12.37 -12.03
C THR A 91 10.41 -11.08 -12.68
N HIS A 92 11.28 -10.33 -13.37
CA HIS A 92 10.87 -9.16 -14.14
C HIS A 92 10.09 -9.61 -15.38
N ILE A 93 8.86 -9.09 -15.53
CA ILE A 93 7.98 -9.45 -16.65
C ILE A 93 8.17 -8.47 -17.80
N LYS A 94 8.06 -7.17 -17.53
CA LYS A 94 8.12 -6.09 -18.52
C LYS A 94 8.26 -4.73 -17.86
N SER A 95 8.58 -3.73 -18.68
CA SER A 95 8.50 -2.32 -18.30
C SER A 95 8.03 -1.47 -19.48
N PHE A 96 7.44 -0.33 -19.19
CA PHE A 96 7.04 0.65 -20.17
C PHE A 96 7.16 2.09 -19.63
N GLY A 97 7.09 3.03 -20.53
CA GLY A 97 7.30 4.45 -20.23
C GLY A 97 8.72 4.91 -20.52
N ARG A 98 8.88 6.20 -20.57
CA ARG A 98 10.12 6.97 -20.69
C ARG A 98 9.87 8.38 -20.19
N GLU A 99 10.94 9.13 -19.96
CA GLU A 99 10.81 10.54 -19.56
C GLU A 99 10.08 11.38 -20.61
N GLY A 100 9.08 12.14 -20.19
CA GLY A 100 8.37 13.10 -21.03
C GLY A 100 6.99 13.45 -20.54
N SER A 101 6.27 14.24 -21.36
CA SER A 101 4.92 14.73 -21.06
C SER A 101 3.87 14.32 -22.07
N ARG A 102 4.24 13.58 -23.12
CA ARG A 102 3.30 13.06 -24.13
C ARG A 102 2.49 11.89 -23.57
N GLN A 103 1.56 11.40 -24.34
CA GLN A 103 0.78 10.21 -24.05
C GLN A 103 1.67 8.98 -23.91
N GLY A 104 1.57 8.25 -22.78
CA GLY A 104 2.42 7.09 -22.47
C GLY A 104 3.84 7.41 -22.02
N GLU A 105 4.25 8.68 -21.99
CA GLU A 105 5.47 9.14 -21.33
C GLU A 105 5.18 9.55 -19.89
N PHE A 106 6.14 9.40 -18.98
CA PHE A 106 5.99 9.74 -17.57
C PHE A 106 7.06 10.74 -17.11
N LYS A 107 6.72 11.53 -16.11
CA LYS A 107 7.68 12.41 -15.44
C LYS A 107 7.53 12.30 -13.94
N ARG A 108 8.46 11.56 -13.31
CA ARG A 108 8.41 11.16 -11.90
C ARG A 108 7.09 10.46 -11.56
N PRO A 109 6.83 9.25 -12.11
CA PRO A 109 5.67 8.47 -11.72
C PRO A 109 5.82 8.04 -10.25
N ALA A 110 4.88 8.45 -9.40
CA ALA A 110 4.93 8.20 -7.97
C ALA A 110 3.90 7.15 -7.55
N GLY A 111 2.62 7.50 -7.43
CA GLY A 111 1.57 6.57 -7.10
C GLY A 111 1.24 5.63 -8.26
N VAL A 112 1.02 4.35 -7.97
CA VAL A 112 0.55 3.34 -8.94
C VAL A 112 -0.52 2.49 -8.30
N ALA A 113 -1.58 2.15 -9.05
CA ALA A 113 -2.61 1.21 -8.62
C ALA A 113 -3.17 0.42 -9.81
N PHE A 114 -3.68 -0.77 -9.53
CA PHE A 114 -4.48 -1.54 -10.49
C PHE A 114 -5.95 -1.12 -10.40
N LEU A 115 -6.59 -0.93 -11.54
CA LEU A 115 -8.02 -0.74 -11.66
C LEU A 115 -8.55 -1.65 -12.78
N VAL A 116 -9.07 -2.82 -12.40
CA VAL A 116 -9.50 -3.88 -13.34
C VAL A 116 -8.32 -4.24 -14.28
N ASP A 117 -8.43 -3.94 -15.57
CA ASP A 117 -7.40 -4.22 -16.59
C ASP A 117 -6.48 -3.03 -16.90
N LYS A 118 -6.55 -1.99 -16.08
CA LYS A 118 -5.77 -0.76 -16.24
C LYS A 118 -4.76 -0.58 -15.12
N ILE A 119 -3.76 0.23 -15.41
CA ILE A 119 -2.83 0.79 -14.44
C ILE A 119 -3.08 2.29 -14.36
N ILE A 120 -3.25 2.78 -13.15
CA ILE A 120 -3.43 4.19 -12.84
C ILE A 120 -2.12 4.71 -12.25
N VAL A 121 -1.59 5.78 -12.83
CA VAL A 121 -0.27 6.34 -12.48
C VAL A 121 -0.39 7.82 -12.17
N ALA A 122 -0.03 8.22 -10.95
CA ALA A 122 0.13 9.63 -10.60
C ALA A 122 1.53 10.12 -10.98
N GLU A 123 1.59 11.25 -11.67
CA GLU A 123 2.84 11.84 -12.14
C GLU A 123 3.08 13.20 -11.47
N GLN A 124 4.08 13.24 -10.57
CA GLN A 124 4.41 14.44 -9.82
C GLN A 124 4.69 15.64 -10.74
N ASN A 125 5.66 15.50 -11.63
CA ASN A 125 6.16 16.64 -12.42
C ASN A 125 5.32 16.95 -13.67
N ASN A 126 4.35 16.09 -14.02
CA ASN A 126 3.35 16.40 -15.06
C ASN A 126 2.01 16.88 -14.47
N ASN A 127 1.86 16.82 -13.13
CA ASN A 127 0.64 17.26 -12.42
C ASN A 127 -0.64 16.61 -12.97
N ARG A 128 -0.56 15.32 -13.29
CA ARG A 128 -1.68 14.56 -13.88
C ARG A 128 -1.71 13.12 -13.35
N VAL A 129 -2.80 12.44 -13.64
CA VAL A 129 -2.94 11.00 -13.52
C VAL A 129 -3.13 10.42 -14.92
N GLN A 130 -2.34 9.43 -15.30
CA GLN A 130 -2.52 8.67 -16.55
C GLN A 130 -3.14 7.30 -16.27
N GLU A 131 -4.00 6.88 -17.19
CA GLU A 131 -4.49 5.52 -17.32
C GLU A 131 -3.79 4.85 -18.49
N VAL A 132 -3.20 3.70 -18.23
CA VAL A 132 -2.56 2.87 -19.24
C VAL A 132 -3.05 1.43 -19.14
N SER A 133 -3.05 0.70 -20.26
CA SER A 133 -3.35 -0.73 -20.23
C SER A 133 -2.23 -1.49 -19.50
N LYS A 134 -2.50 -2.74 -19.09
CA LYS A 134 -1.44 -3.63 -18.57
C LYS A 134 -0.28 -3.82 -19.56
N GLN A 135 -0.48 -3.58 -20.85
CA GLN A 135 0.56 -3.64 -21.88
C GLN A 135 1.31 -2.32 -22.06
N GLY A 136 0.95 -1.27 -21.29
CA GLY A 136 1.59 0.04 -21.37
C GLY A 136 1.04 0.97 -22.46
N GLN A 137 -0.09 0.62 -23.09
CA GLN A 137 -0.76 1.49 -24.05
C GLN A 137 -1.48 2.61 -23.30
N TYR A 138 -1.28 3.84 -23.74
CA TYR A 138 -2.01 4.99 -23.22
C TYR A 138 -3.52 4.82 -23.49
N LEU A 139 -4.32 5.08 -22.49
CA LEU A 139 -5.79 5.06 -22.55
C LEU A 139 -6.38 6.45 -22.39
N SER A 140 -6.06 7.10 -21.29
CA SER A 140 -6.53 8.46 -20.97
C SER A 140 -5.64 9.14 -19.94
N HIS A 141 -5.89 10.40 -19.67
CA HIS A 141 -5.34 11.11 -18.52
C HIS A 141 -6.30 12.21 -18.05
N PHE A 142 -6.15 12.62 -16.81
CA PHE A 142 -6.81 13.77 -16.24
C PHE A 142 -5.86 14.53 -15.30
N GLY A 143 -6.25 15.75 -14.97
CA GLY A 143 -5.42 16.64 -14.19
C GLY A 143 -4.47 17.48 -15.05
N GLU A 144 -4.21 18.66 -14.58
CA GLU A 144 -3.22 19.63 -15.06
C GLU A 144 -2.80 20.48 -13.87
N LYS A 145 -1.68 21.18 -13.98
CA LYS A 145 -1.18 22.00 -12.87
C LYS A 145 -2.18 23.09 -12.44
N GLY A 146 -2.52 23.10 -11.16
CA GLY A 146 -3.35 24.13 -10.55
C GLY A 146 -4.06 23.69 -9.27
N ASN A 147 -5.00 24.52 -8.80
CA ASN A 147 -5.68 24.33 -7.52
C ASN A 147 -7.21 24.19 -7.63
N LEU A 148 -7.76 24.20 -8.84
CA LEU A 148 -9.18 23.95 -9.07
C LEU A 148 -9.53 22.47 -8.87
N ASP A 149 -10.81 22.14 -8.87
CA ASP A 149 -11.29 20.80 -8.56
C ASP A 149 -10.72 19.70 -9.46
N ARG A 150 -10.56 19.99 -10.76
CA ARG A 150 -9.97 19.05 -11.74
C ARG A 150 -8.44 19.15 -11.86
N GLN A 151 -7.84 20.15 -11.25
CA GLN A 151 -6.38 20.40 -11.33
C GLN A 151 -5.66 19.69 -10.19
N LEU A 152 -4.39 19.42 -10.36
CA LEU A 152 -3.49 18.77 -9.41
C LEU A 152 -2.20 19.59 -9.30
N ASP A 153 -1.54 19.54 -8.14
CA ASP A 153 -0.20 20.09 -7.97
C ASP A 153 0.66 19.10 -7.16
N ASP A 154 1.61 18.48 -7.85
CA ASP A 154 2.50 17.45 -7.32
C ASP A 154 1.73 16.24 -6.73
N PRO A 155 0.86 15.55 -7.53
CA PRO A 155 0.13 14.38 -7.04
C PRO A 155 1.12 13.25 -6.70
N CYS A 156 1.02 12.74 -5.47
CA CYS A 156 1.94 11.73 -4.94
C CYS A 156 1.31 10.33 -4.98
N GLY A 157 0.84 9.84 -3.84
CA GLY A 157 0.22 8.54 -3.74
C GLY A 157 -1.21 8.53 -4.30
N LEU A 158 -1.61 7.39 -4.82
CA LEU A 158 -3.00 7.14 -5.21
C LEU A 158 -3.43 5.73 -4.80
N SER A 159 -4.72 5.55 -4.64
CA SER A 159 -5.36 4.25 -4.41
C SER A 159 -6.70 4.16 -5.14
N ILE A 160 -7.27 2.98 -5.17
CA ILE A 160 -8.64 2.75 -5.66
C ILE A 160 -9.53 2.46 -4.46
N ASP A 161 -10.66 3.14 -4.38
CA ASP A 161 -11.66 2.90 -3.33
C ASP A 161 -12.58 1.71 -3.67
N SER A 162 -13.45 1.33 -2.73
CA SER A 162 -14.38 0.20 -2.90
C SER A 162 -15.41 0.40 -4.01
N ASP A 163 -15.61 1.63 -4.47
CA ASP A 163 -16.55 1.95 -5.56
C ASP A 163 -15.82 2.03 -6.91
N GLY A 164 -14.50 1.76 -6.94
CA GLY A 164 -13.66 1.86 -8.12
C GLY A 164 -13.23 3.30 -8.45
N ASN A 165 -13.37 4.24 -7.52
CA ASN A 165 -12.90 5.61 -7.74
C ASN A 165 -11.42 5.74 -7.43
N ILE A 166 -10.78 6.71 -8.09
CA ILE A 166 -9.36 7.03 -7.97
C ILE A 166 -9.20 8.09 -6.87
N VAL A 167 -8.54 7.72 -5.78
CA VAL A 167 -8.25 8.60 -4.64
C VAL A 167 -6.81 9.10 -4.78
N VAL A 168 -6.61 10.41 -4.90
CA VAL A 168 -5.31 11.03 -5.19
C VAL A 168 -4.89 11.96 -4.07
N ALA A 169 -3.68 11.80 -3.57
CA ALA A 169 -3.05 12.75 -2.66
C ALA A 169 -2.46 13.92 -3.48
N ASP A 170 -3.13 15.05 -3.45
CA ASP A 170 -2.78 16.29 -4.14
C ASP A 170 -1.89 17.14 -3.21
N PHE A 171 -0.60 16.83 -3.23
CA PHE A 171 0.38 17.17 -2.20
C PHE A 171 0.50 18.67 -1.93
N ASN A 172 0.78 19.47 -2.96
CA ASN A 172 0.97 20.92 -2.81
C ASN A 172 -0.36 21.66 -2.58
N ASN A 173 -1.48 21.12 -3.07
CA ASN A 173 -2.81 21.66 -2.78
C ASN A 173 -3.32 21.30 -1.38
N LYS A 174 -2.64 20.37 -0.67
CA LYS A 174 -2.98 19.92 0.68
C LYS A 174 -4.38 19.29 0.77
N LEU A 175 -4.73 18.50 -0.24
CA LEU A 175 -6.04 17.89 -0.41
C LEU A 175 -5.90 16.41 -0.75
N ILE A 176 -6.91 15.64 -0.39
CA ILE A 176 -7.20 14.37 -1.05
C ILE A 176 -8.32 14.65 -2.04
N LYS A 177 -8.15 14.28 -3.29
CA LYS A 177 -9.16 14.43 -4.35
C LYS A 177 -9.62 13.05 -4.82
N ILE A 178 -10.91 12.91 -5.04
CA ILE A 178 -11.54 11.67 -5.50
C ILE A 178 -12.11 11.91 -6.89
N PHE A 179 -11.72 11.03 -7.80
CA PHE A 179 -12.16 11.03 -9.20
C PHE A 179 -12.86 9.71 -9.51
N SER A 180 -13.83 9.72 -10.41
CA SER A 180 -14.39 8.48 -10.94
C SER A 180 -13.34 7.68 -11.71
N ALA A 181 -13.63 6.41 -12.03
CA ALA A 181 -12.81 5.57 -12.90
C ALA A 181 -12.56 6.16 -14.30
N GLY A 182 -13.35 7.15 -14.72
CA GLY A 182 -13.19 7.90 -15.97
C GLY A 182 -12.55 9.27 -15.79
N GLY A 183 -11.95 9.58 -14.62
CA GLY A 183 -11.23 10.83 -14.38
C GLY A 183 -12.12 12.06 -14.09
N GLN A 184 -13.43 11.88 -13.86
CA GLN A 184 -14.31 12.98 -13.46
C GLN A 184 -14.13 13.27 -11.97
N PHE A 185 -13.95 14.55 -11.62
CA PHE A 185 -13.89 14.98 -10.23
C PHE A 185 -15.23 14.70 -9.51
N LEU A 186 -15.13 14.04 -8.36
CA LEU A 186 -16.29 13.72 -7.52
C LEU A 186 -16.32 14.52 -6.23
N SER A 187 -15.20 14.53 -5.49
CA SER A 187 -15.11 15.22 -4.21
C SER A 187 -13.67 15.47 -3.79
N LYS A 188 -13.52 16.27 -2.74
CA LYS A 188 -12.23 16.55 -2.11
C LYS A 188 -12.33 16.59 -0.59
N ILE A 189 -11.25 16.20 0.09
CA ILE A 189 -11.11 16.17 1.53
C ILE A 189 -9.86 16.93 1.92
N GLY A 190 -9.90 17.61 3.05
CA GLY A 190 -8.84 18.49 3.51
C GLY A 190 -9.34 19.92 3.57
N ARG A 191 -10.07 20.25 4.64
CA ARG A 191 -10.40 21.67 4.94
C ARG A 191 -9.11 22.37 5.35
N LYS A 192 -9.07 23.71 5.18
CA LYS A 192 -7.91 24.55 5.52
C LYS A 192 -7.33 24.15 6.90
N GLY A 193 -6.09 23.66 6.90
CA GLY A 193 -5.36 23.25 8.12
C GLY A 193 -5.53 21.80 8.57
N SER A 194 -6.43 21.00 7.96
CA SER A 194 -6.58 19.59 8.33
C SER A 194 -5.52 18.67 7.71
N LEU A 195 -5.01 19.03 6.54
CA LEU A 195 -3.88 18.39 5.87
C LEU A 195 -2.76 19.40 5.62
N THR A 196 -1.52 18.95 5.73
CA THR A 196 -0.32 19.80 5.55
C THR A 196 0.44 19.41 4.29
N ASN A 197 0.81 18.14 4.16
CA ASN A 197 1.43 17.55 2.97
C ASN A 197 0.94 16.09 2.86
N PRO A 198 -0.29 15.84 2.39
CA PRO A 198 -0.82 14.49 2.23
C PRO A 198 0.00 13.75 1.19
N PHE A 199 0.46 12.56 1.56
CA PHE A 199 1.39 11.81 0.75
C PHE A 199 0.74 10.59 0.09
N HIS A 200 -0.10 9.90 0.85
CA HIS A 200 -0.90 8.78 0.37
C HIS A 200 -2.23 8.72 1.10
N CYS A 201 -3.24 8.17 0.46
CA CYS A 201 -4.55 7.94 1.05
C CYS A 201 -5.07 6.57 0.62
N ILE A 202 -5.60 5.80 1.56
CA ILE A 202 -6.33 4.56 1.30
C ILE A 202 -7.72 4.64 1.91
N GLN A 203 -8.66 3.87 1.35
CA GLN A 203 -9.94 3.62 1.98
C GLN A 203 -9.90 2.29 2.75
N HIS A 204 -10.47 2.29 3.95
CA HIS A 204 -10.81 1.09 4.70
C HIS A 204 -12.21 1.26 5.29
N ASP A 205 -13.15 0.41 4.89
CA ASP A 205 -14.59 0.54 5.19
C ASP A 205 -15.12 1.95 4.88
N ASN A 206 -15.65 2.64 5.88
CA ASN A 206 -16.16 4.01 5.78
C ASN A 206 -15.11 5.10 6.10
N TYR A 207 -13.85 4.75 6.18
CA TYR A 207 -12.77 5.66 6.56
C TYR A 207 -11.82 5.92 5.41
N LEU A 208 -11.29 7.13 5.36
CA LEU A 208 -10.14 7.50 4.56
C LEU A 208 -8.96 7.72 5.49
N ILE A 209 -7.87 7.05 5.20
CA ILE A 209 -6.66 7.01 6.01
C ILE A 209 -5.56 7.69 5.22
N VAL A 210 -5.08 8.83 5.72
CA VAL A 210 -4.14 9.71 5.02
C VAL A 210 -2.82 9.77 5.76
N SER A 211 -1.73 9.46 5.09
CA SER A 211 -0.39 9.78 5.59
C SER A 211 -0.07 11.25 5.29
N ASP A 212 0.31 12.02 6.32
CA ASP A 212 0.67 13.44 6.19
C ASP A 212 2.14 13.64 6.55
N ASN A 213 2.96 13.88 5.54
CA ASN A 213 4.41 13.87 5.67
C ASN A 213 4.95 15.03 6.51
N ALA A 214 4.46 16.24 6.33
CA ALA A 214 4.95 17.40 7.10
C ALA A 214 4.58 17.32 8.58
N ASP A 215 3.41 16.78 8.89
CA ASP A 215 2.88 16.57 10.22
C ASP A 215 3.39 15.24 10.82
N ARG A 216 3.97 14.37 9.98
CA ARG A 216 4.48 13.03 10.35
C ARG A 216 3.44 12.21 11.11
N SER A 217 2.23 12.27 10.64
CA SER A 217 1.07 11.60 11.24
C SER A 217 0.27 10.85 10.20
N VAL A 218 -0.51 9.91 10.68
CA VAL A 218 -1.61 9.30 9.95
C VAL A 218 -2.90 9.91 10.45
N LYS A 219 -3.73 10.38 9.54
CA LYS A 219 -5.00 11.05 9.82
C LYS A 219 -6.16 10.23 9.31
N LEU A 220 -7.17 10.05 10.15
CA LEU A 220 -8.41 9.37 9.77
C LEU A 220 -9.51 10.38 9.54
N PHE A 221 -10.25 10.15 8.45
CA PHE A 221 -11.44 10.90 8.09
C PHE A 221 -12.59 9.93 7.84
N GLU A 222 -13.80 10.34 8.13
CA GLU A 222 -14.96 9.67 7.53
C GLU A 222 -14.90 9.83 5.99
N ARG A 223 -15.51 8.91 5.25
CA ARG A 223 -15.59 9.00 3.78
C ARG A 223 -16.19 10.32 3.29
N LYS A 224 -17.06 10.95 4.09
CA LYS A 224 -17.66 12.27 3.83
C LYS A 224 -16.69 13.45 4.10
N GLY A 225 -15.47 13.18 4.58
CA GLY A 225 -14.43 14.16 4.79
C GLY A 225 -14.39 14.79 6.19
N ASN A 226 -15.16 14.31 7.15
CA ASN A 226 -15.04 14.76 8.53
C ASN A 226 -13.78 14.18 9.16
N PHE A 227 -12.92 15.04 9.70
CA PHE A 227 -11.74 14.60 10.45
C PHE A 227 -12.17 13.93 11.75
N LEU A 228 -11.60 12.76 12.04
CA LEU A 228 -11.88 12.01 13.26
C LEU A 228 -10.75 12.18 14.28
N TYR A 229 -9.59 11.69 13.95
CA TYR A 229 -8.41 11.76 14.79
C TYR A 229 -7.11 11.56 13.99
N LYS A 230 -5.98 11.76 14.63
CA LYS A 230 -4.66 11.45 14.09
C LYS A 230 -3.80 10.74 15.13
N PHE A 231 -2.86 9.96 14.63
CA PHE A 231 -1.80 9.32 15.41
C PHE A 231 -0.46 9.42 14.69
N GLY A 232 0.61 9.06 15.39
CA GLY A 232 1.96 9.33 14.91
C GLY A 232 2.41 10.75 15.29
N LYS A 233 3.72 10.89 15.45
CA LYS A 233 4.40 12.16 15.75
C LYS A 233 5.85 12.08 15.28
N LYS A 234 6.53 13.20 15.23
CA LYS A 234 7.98 13.25 14.99
C LYS A 234 8.69 12.32 15.99
N GLY A 235 9.35 11.28 15.48
CA GLY A 235 10.06 10.27 16.27
C GLY A 235 9.66 8.85 15.90
N ASN A 236 9.58 7.98 16.89
CA ASN A 236 9.49 6.53 16.73
C ASN A 236 8.04 5.98 16.72
N ALA A 237 7.10 6.64 16.13
CA ALA A 237 5.73 6.13 16.01
C ALA A 237 5.60 5.05 14.92
N GLU A 238 4.68 4.15 15.05
CA GLU A 238 4.70 2.76 14.58
C GLU A 238 3.37 2.37 13.91
N GLY A 239 3.35 1.57 12.86
CA GLY A 239 2.30 1.34 11.92
C GLY A 239 1.73 -0.05 11.61
N GLU A 240 1.00 -0.61 10.84
CA GLU A 240 0.18 -1.83 10.75
C GLU A 240 0.14 -2.79 9.51
N ASP A 241 -0.46 -4.05 9.57
CA ASP A 241 -0.52 -5.14 8.56
C ASP A 241 -1.92 -5.82 8.34
N LYS A 242 -1.96 -6.95 7.60
CA LYS A 242 -3.13 -7.72 7.11
C LYS A 242 -4.14 -8.24 8.14
N ALA A 243 -3.86 -8.20 9.43
CA ALA A 243 -4.85 -8.55 10.45
C ALA A 243 -5.87 -7.42 10.72
N GLY A 244 -6.04 -6.50 9.77
CA GLY A 244 -6.80 -5.26 9.90
C GLY A 244 -5.94 -4.12 10.39
N HIS A 245 -4.66 -4.19 10.09
CA HIS A 245 -3.65 -3.27 10.54
C HIS A 245 -3.14 -2.37 9.39
N LEU A 246 -2.81 -1.07 9.64
CA LEU A 246 -2.20 -0.15 8.68
C LEU A 246 -0.69 -0.37 8.59
N MET A 247 -0.13 -0.48 7.43
CA MET A 247 1.31 -0.41 7.22
C MET A 247 1.74 1.01 6.87
N VAL A 248 2.71 1.53 7.60
CA VAL A 248 3.28 2.85 7.34
C VAL A 248 4.75 2.71 7.00
N CYS A 249 5.12 3.12 5.80
CA CYS A 249 6.52 3.27 5.43
C CYS A 249 7.08 4.51 6.13
N ASN A 250 7.93 4.28 7.14
CA ASN A 250 8.58 5.37 7.87
C ASN A 250 9.95 5.64 7.24
N GLU A 251 9.95 6.42 6.17
CA GLU A 251 11.11 6.71 5.33
C GLU A 251 12.32 7.21 6.12
N GLN A 252 12.12 8.15 7.03
CA GLN A 252 13.20 8.78 7.81
C GLN A 252 13.76 7.87 8.90
N ASN A 253 13.01 6.85 9.30
CA ASN A 253 13.44 5.85 10.28
C ASN A 253 13.80 4.51 9.63
N HIS A 254 13.82 4.43 8.28
CA HIS A 254 14.24 3.27 7.50
C HIS A 254 13.56 1.96 7.93
N ARG A 255 12.23 2.00 8.14
CA ARG A 255 11.47 0.85 8.64
C ARG A 255 10.01 0.89 8.23
N ILE A 256 9.38 -0.25 8.30
CA ILE A 256 7.93 -0.40 8.22
C ILE A 256 7.38 -0.52 9.62
N GLN A 257 6.27 0.09 9.85
CA GLN A 257 5.60 0.14 11.15
C GLN A 257 4.13 -0.22 11.01
N LEU A 258 3.56 -0.87 12.04
CA LEU A 258 2.23 -1.49 12.02
C LEU A 258 1.36 -0.97 13.21
N PHE A 259 0.13 -0.43 12.97
CA PHE A 259 -0.86 0.04 13.96
C PHE A 259 -2.21 -0.65 13.81
N ASP A 260 -3.05 -0.76 14.82
CA ASP A 260 -4.47 -1.02 14.67
C ASP A 260 -5.23 0.27 14.25
N LEU A 261 -6.44 0.16 13.78
CA LEU A 261 -7.23 1.33 13.35
C LEU A 261 -7.47 2.36 14.47
N SER A 262 -7.22 2.03 15.73
CA SER A 262 -7.22 2.99 16.85
C SER A 262 -5.93 3.81 16.94
N GLY A 263 -4.92 3.47 16.12
CA GLY A 263 -3.58 4.09 16.17
C GLY A 263 -2.66 3.48 17.23
N LYS A 264 -3.00 2.32 17.79
CA LYS A 264 -2.14 1.61 18.75
C LYS A 264 -1.08 0.84 17.98
N PHE A 265 0.16 0.96 18.41
CA PHE A 265 1.30 0.22 17.85
C PHE A 265 1.14 -1.30 18.01
N VAL A 266 1.48 -2.02 16.96
CA VAL A 266 1.44 -3.48 16.88
C VAL A 266 2.82 -4.07 16.71
N ALA A 267 3.56 -3.66 15.66
CA ALA A 267 4.87 -4.19 15.36
C ALA A 267 5.69 -3.25 14.47
N LYS A 268 6.97 -3.56 14.29
CA LYS A 268 7.83 -2.89 13.31
C LYS A 268 8.88 -3.85 12.79
N PHE A 269 9.38 -3.58 11.60
CA PHE A 269 10.53 -4.27 11.02
C PHE A 269 11.33 -3.35 10.11
N GLY A 270 12.57 -3.73 9.88
CA GLY A 270 13.53 -2.94 9.11
C GLY A 270 14.37 -2.01 9.97
N THR A 271 15.60 -1.80 9.52
CA THR A 271 16.61 -0.88 10.06
C THR A 271 17.33 -0.23 8.90
N LYS A 272 18.09 0.83 9.16
CA LYS A 272 18.86 1.50 8.11
C LYS A 272 19.99 0.60 7.61
N GLY A 273 20.09 0.41 6.29
CA GLY A 273 21.17 -0.32 5.65
C GLY A 273 20.81 -0.83 4.25
N SER A 274 21.64 -1.72 3.71
CA SER A 274 21.49 -2.31 2.37
C SER A 274 21.44 -3.84 2.37
N GLY A 275 21.52 -4.50 3.54
CA GLY A 275 21.37 -5.93 3.71
C GLY A 275 19.91 -6.39 3.60
N MET A 276 19.70 -7.71 3.66
CA MET A 276 18.35 -8.28 3.73
C MET A 276 17.65 -7.83 5.02
N GLY A 277 16.42 -7.32 4.91
CA GLY A 277 15.66 -6.77 6.04
C GLY A 277 16.06 -5.36 6.45
N GLU A 278 17.05 -4.76 5.83
CA GLU A 278 17.43 -3.37 6.01
C GLU A 278 16.84 -2.50 4.89
N PHE A 279 16.63 -1.22 5.13
CA PHE A 279 16.09 -0.26 4.16
C PHE A 279 16.92 1.03 4.09
N ASP A 280 16.97 1.63 2.91
CA ASP A 280 17.32 3.05 2.78
C ASP A 280 16.17 3.78 2.07
N VAL A 281 15.30 4.41 2.88
CA VAL A 281 14.05 5.08 2.47
C VAL A 281 13.03 4.09 1.89
N PRO A 282 12.32 3.30 2.72
CA PRO A 282 11.19 2.49 2.23
C PRO A 282 10.06 3.40 1.75
N GLY A 283 9.68 3.30 0.46
CA GLY A 283 8.75 4.23 -0.19
C GLY A 283 7.29 3.82 -0.05
N SER A 284 6.98 2.57 -0.37
CA SER A 284 5.61 2.05 -0.36
C SER A 284 5.59 0.56 -0.01
N ALA A 285 4.44 0.08 0.45
CA ALA A 285 4.24 -1.32 0.77
C ALA A 285 2.88 -1.81 0.24
N ALA A 286 2.86 -3.06 -0.21
CA ALA A 286 1.65 -3.77 -0.65
C ALA A 286 1.66 -5.20 -0.11
N VAL A 287 0.55 -5.92 -0.24
CA VAL A 287 0.41 -7.25 0.33
C VAL A 287 -0.01 -8.25 -0.75
N LEU A 288 0.70 -9.37 -0.86
CA LEU A 288 0.38 -10.51 -1.72
C LEU A 288 -0.82 -11.31 -1.17
N SER A 289 -1.42 -12.15 -2.01
CA SER A 289 -2.57 -12.98 -1.65
C SER A 289 -2.27 -13.93 -0.48
N ASP A 290 -1.03 -14.42 -0.36
CA ASP A 290 -0.57 -15.29 0.72
C ASP A 290 -0.22 -14.54 2.03
N GLY A 291 -0.29 -13.21 2.03
CA GLY A 291 -0.03 -12.38 3.20
C GLY A 291 1.39 -11.84 3.32
N LYS A 292 2.29 -12.16 2.38
CA LYS A 292 3.61 -11.56 2.34
C LYS A 292 3.54 -10.07 1.99
N ILE A 293 4.49 -9.32 2.52
CA ILE A 293 4.56 -7.86 2.35
C ILE A 293 5.65 -7.54 1.35
N VAL A 294 5.28 -6.79 0.32
CA VAL A 294 6.18 -6.25 -0.71
C VAL A 294 6.51 -4.82 -0.35
N VAL A 295 7.79 -4.46 -0.27
CA VAL A 295 8.26 -3.11 0.09
C VAL A 295 9.23 -2.59 -0.95
N THR A 296 9.01 -1.39 -1.46
CA THR A 296 10.00 -0.66 -2.27
C THR A 296 11.06 -0.03 -1.37
N ASP A 297 12.31 -0.20 -1.72
CA ASP A 297 13.49 0.28 -0.99
C ASP A 297 14.26 1.26 -1.90
N LEU A 298 13.82 2.53 -1.84
CA LEU A 298 14.07 3.57 -2.85
C LEU A 298 15.55 3.77 -3.14
N ARG A 299 16.37 4.08 -2.13
CA ARG A 299 17.80 4.37 -2.31
C ARG A 299 18.66 3.14 -2.51
N ASN A 300 18.15 1.97 -2.14
CA ASN A 300 18.80 0.70 -2.45
C ASN A 300 18.42 0.18 -3.85
N ASN A 301 17.54 0.86 -4.58
CA ASN A 301 17.10 0.51 -5.93
C ASN A 301 16.59 -0.93 -6.05
N ARG A 302 15.77 -1.35 -5.09
CA ARG A 302 15.27 -2.72 -5.00
C ARG A 302 13.88 -2.81 -4.40
N ILE A 303 13.35 -4.02 -4.45
CA ILE A 303 12.15 -4.45 -3.74
C ILE A 303 12.56 -5.55 -2.77
N GLN A 304 11.91 -5.62 -1.61
CA GLN A 304 12.03 -6.73 -0.69
C GLN A 304 10.65 -7.32 -0.37
N ILE A 305 10.60 -8.65 -0.18
CA ILE A 305 9.41 -9.37 0.28
C ILE A 305 9.67 -9.96 1.66
N PHE A 306 8.66 -9.82 2.54
CA PHE A 306 8.68 -10.30 3.93
C PHE A 306 7.49 -11.24 4.16
N GLU A 307 7.72 -12.27 4.95
CA GLU A 307 6.68 -13.20 5.45
C GLU A 307 6.37 -12.98 6.94
#